data_6a6360980ed7b06ec0cb983246462b52
#
_entry.id   6a6360980ed7b06ec0cb983246462b52
#
_cell.length_a   1.000
_cell.length_b   1.000
_cell.length_c   1.000
_cell.angle_alpha   90.00
_cell.angle_beta   90.00
_cell.angle_gamma   90.00
#
_symmetry.space_group_name_H-M   'P 1'
#
loop_
_entity.id
_entity.type
_entity.pdbx_description
1 polymer ?
#
loop_
_entity_poly.entity_id
_entity_poly.type
_entity_poly.pdbx_seq_one_letter_code
_entity_poly.pdbx_strand_id
1 'polypeptide(L)'
;MNSKVAVRNCREYNPDEVYKHISDIYGICNGPDVNNRKVLLKPNILSDADPLRCITTHPVVVEAMIRFLQERNATVMVGDSPGIHFRGFKSEKSGIYQVCQKTGAKWIDFMKDQADMILGSRRIKIASAAKEADLIISLPKLKTHQLTFFTGAVKNTLGLIPGFAKTKQHALHSDRESFSAFLVDLTEAVAPQFYLMDGIMGMEGDGPGQGTPVNTGVLIGSVNPLAVDIIGCTIAGYDPMVIPTNSIAISRGLWLKNAKDIEYDGPALESLVKKDFKRVAYAQTGNVVSRFIMRRLKSVRSLQVKPVFIHDKCIGCKECIKICSQNALAMHPVKENWVVLTDKKCIRCFCCSEVCQSNAIKVRRDFFGYSFLQKSYSAVRRLF
;
A
#
# COMPACT_ATOMS: atom_id res chain seq x y z
N MET A 1 -18.95 -11.79 13.40
CA MET A 1 -18.25 -10.56 12.93
C MET A 1 -19.02 -10.04 11.73
N ASN A 2 -19.17 -8.72 11.58
CA ASN A 2 -19.86 -8.16 10.42
C ASN A 2 -19.02 -8.43 9.17
N SER A 3 -19.58 -9.18 8.20
CA SER A 3 -18.93 -9.57 6.95
C SER A 3 -19.41 -8.74 5.75
N LYS A 4 -20.26 -7.73 6.00
CA LYS A 4 -20.87 -6.93 4.94
C LYS A 4 -19.86 -6.00 4.30
N VAL A 5 -19.82 -6.02 2.97
CA VAL A 5 -19.02 -5.11 2.15
C VAL A 5 -19.92 -4.50 1.08
N ALA A 6 -19.85 -3.19 0.93
CA ALA A 6 -20.58 -2.48 -0.12
C ALA A 6 -19.63 -1.94 -1.19
N VAL A 7 -20.04 -2.09 -2.46
CA VAL A 7 -19.33 -1.58 -3.63
C VAL A 7 -20.24 -0.66 -4.42
N ARG A 8 -19.71 0.49 -4.83
CA ARG A 8 -20.44 1.41 -5.71
C ARG A 8 -19.61 1.72 -6.95
N ASN A 9 -20.27 1.70 -8.10
CA ASN A 9 -19.66 2.21 -9.32
C ASN A 9 -19.43 3.71 -9.17
N CYS A 10 -18.18 4.12 -9.34
CA CYS A 10 -17.77 5.52 -9.31
C CYS A 10 -16.61 5.67 -10.30
N ARG A 11 -16.87 6.24 -11.46
CA ARG A 11 -15.90 6.27 -12.57
C ARG A 11 -15.00 7.50 -12.56
N GLU A 12 -15.43 8.55 -11.87
CA GLU A 12 -14.79 9.86 -11.83
C GLU A 12 -14.76 10.40 -10.40
N TYR A 13 -13.83 11.32 -10.13
CA TYR A 13 -13.73 12.00 -8.84
C TYR A 13 -14.67 13.22 -8.78
N ASN A 14 -15.98 12.99 -8.98
CA ASN A 14 -17.00 14.02 -8.74
C ASN A 14 -17.26 14.13 -7.22
N PRO A 15 -17.07 15.29 -6.58
CA PRO A 15 -17.18 15.43 -5.13
C PRO A 15 -18.54 15.02 -4.55
N ASP A 16 -19.64 15.36 -5.22
CA ASP A 16 -21.00 15.08 -4.73
C ASP A 16 -21.38 13.61 -4.94
N GLU A 17 -20.98 13.01 -6.06
CA GLU A 17 -21.16 11.59 -6.32
C GLU A 17 -20.36 10.75 -5.32
N VAL A 18 -19.07 11.08 -5.10
CA VAL A 18 -18.22 10.40 -4.12
C VAL A 18 -18.82 10.53 -2.72
N TYR A 19 -19.30 11.72 -2.32
CA TYR A 19 -19.95 11.90 -1.02
C TYR A 19 -21.21 11.03 -0.88
N LYS A 20 -22.07 11.00 -1.89
CA LYS A 20 -23.28 10.17 -1.90
C LYS A 20 -22.93 8.69 -1.73
N HIS A 21 -21.95 8.21 -2.48
CA HIS A 21 -21.49 6.82 -2.35
C HIS A 21 -20.88 6.51 -0.99
N ILE A 22 -20.12 7.43 -0.41
CA ILE A 22 -19.59 7.28 0.95
C ILE A 22 -20.72 7.14 1.96
N SER A 23 -21.74 8.02 1.88
CA SER A 23 -22.88 7.98 2.79
C SER A 23 -23.66 6.66 2.69
N ASP A 24 -23.89 6.19 1.47
CA ASP A 24 -24.58 4.95 1.19
C ASP A 24 -23.79 3.72 1.70
N ILE A 25 -22.52 3.60 1.31
CA ILE A 25 -21.63 2.53 1.75
C ILE A 25 -21.54 2.49 3.28
N TYR A 26 -21.37 3.65 3.91
CA TYR A 26 -21.26 3.75 5.37
C TYR A 26 -22.50 3.25 6.09
N GLY A 27 -23.69 3.63 5.61
CA GLY A 27 -24.97 3.17 6.15
C GLY A 27 -25.17 1.66 5.97
N ILE A 28 -24.96 1.14 4.75
CA ILE A 28 -25.11 -0.27 4.43
C ILE A 28 -24.21 -1.16 5.27
N CYS A 29 -22.96 -0.74 5.45
CA CYS A 29 -21.96 -1.51 6.21
C CYS A 29 -22.04 -1.29 7.74
N ASN A 30 -23.07 -0.59 8.23
CA ASN A 30 -23.22 -0.25 9.66
C ASN A 30 -21.92 0.39 10.21
N GLY A 31 -21.45 1.45 9.53
CA GLY A 31 -20.30 2.24 10.00
C GLY A 31 -20.52 2.75 11.41
N PRO A 32 -19.46 2.93 12.20
CA PRO A 32 -19.57 3.31 13.62
C PRO A 32 -20.21 4.70 13.79
N ASP A 33 -20.87 4.91 14.93
CA ASP A 33 -21.34 6.25 15.29
C ASP A 33 -20.15 7.19 15.54
N VAL A 34 -20.13 8.30 14.81
CA VAL A 34 -19.08 9.31 14.83
C VAL A 34 -19.48 10.60 15.55
N ASN A 35 -20.72 10.69 16.04
CA ASN A 35 -21.23 11.90 16.67
C ASN A 35 -20.41 12.28 17.90
N ASN A 36 -19.90 13.52 17.92
CA ASN A 36 -19.01 14.06 18.95
C ASN A 36 -17.72 13.23 19.19
N ARG A 37 -17.26 12.48 18.20
CA ARG A 37 -16.04 11.66 18.29
C ARG A 37 -14.85 12.35 17.65
N LYS A 38 -13.64 12.10 18.18
CA LYS A 38 -12.37 12.40 17.54
C LYS A 38 -12.03 11.28 16.57
N VAL A 39 -12.06 11.59 15.28
CA VAL A 39 -11.82 10.61 14.22
C VAL A 39 -10.45 10.84 13.58
N LEU A 40 -9.59 9.83 13.61
CA LEU A 40 -8.38 9.82 12.79
C LEU A 40 -8.73 9.24 11.41
N LEU A 41 -8.76 10.11 10.42
CA LEU A 41 -8.89 9.73 9.03
C LEU A 41 -7.49 9.42 8.46
N LYS A 42 -7.28 8.17 8.09
CA LYS A 42 -5.99 7.68 7.60
C LYS A 42 -6.03 7.37 6.11
N PRO A 43 -5.68 8.33 5.23
CA PRO A 43 -5.48 8.04 3.82
C PRO A 43 -4.27 7.11 3.60
N ASN A 44 -4.06 6.66 2.37
CA ASN A 44 -2.81 6.06 1.94
C ASN A 44 -1.93 7.13 1.31
N ILE A 45 -0.80 7.45 1.92
CA ILE A 45 0.19 8.41 1.40
C ILE A 45 1.55 7.72 1.35
N LEU A 46 1.92 7.15 0.20
CA LEU A 46 3.23 6.54 0.03
C LEU A 46 4.33 7.60 -0.13
N SER A 47 4.01 8.66 -0.86
CA SER A 47 4.86 9.83 -1.09
C SER A 47 3.99 11.04 -1.44
N ASP A 48 4.53 12.25 -1.30
CA ASP A 48 3.86 13.45 -1.78
C ASP A 48 3.94 13.53 -3.30
N ALA A 49 2.88 13.11 -3.98
CA ALA A 49 2.82 12.96 -5.43
C ALA A 49 1.49 13.45 -5.98
N ASP A 50 1.52 13.91 -7.23
CA ASP A 50 0.33 14.27 -7.98
C ASP A 50 -0.74 13.15 -7.92
N PRO A 51 -2.02 13.45 -7.63
CA PRO A 51 -3.10 12.49 -7.56
C PRO A 51 -3.27 11.62 -8.81
N LEU A 52 -2.95 12.16 -9.98
CA LEU A 52 -3.01 11.43 -11.26
C LEU A 52 -2.06 10.24 -11.32
N ARG A 53 -1.04 10.19 -10.46
CA ARG A 53 -0.15 9.03 -10.33
C ARG A 53 -0.77 7.85 -9.58
N CYS A 54 -1.92 8.02 -8.94
CA CYS A 54 -2.63 6.99 -8.16
C CYS A 54 -1.75 6.33 -7.07
N ILE A 55 -0.77 7.05 -6.55
CA ILE A 55 0.12 6.60 -5.47
C ILE A 55 -0.54 6.78 -4.11
N THR A 56 -1.38 7.82 -3.99
CA THR A 56 -2.09 8.22 -2.78
C THR A 56 -3.59 8.04 -2.94
N THR A 57 -4.32 8.01 -1.84
CA THR A 57 -5.77 8.22 -1.85
C THR A 57 -6.05 9.58 -2.48
N HIS A 58 -7.03 9.65 -3.36
CA HIS A 58 -7.35 10.89 -4.07
C HIS A 58 -7.93 11.95 -3.11
N PRO A 59 -7.54 13.23 -3.22
CA PRO A 59 -7.98 14.29 -2.30
C PRO A 59 -9.51 14.47 -2.27
N VAL A 60 -10.21 14.24 -3.37
CA VAL A 60 -11.69 14.27 -3.41
C VAL A 60 -12.31 13.22 -2.48
N VAL A 61 -11.75 12.01 -2.40
CA VAL A 61 -12.25 10.97 -1.48
C VAL A 61 -11.99 11.38 -0.03
N VAL A 62 -10.84 11.99 0.25
CA VAL A 62 -10.50 12.50 1.58
C VAL A 62 -11.44 13.65 1.96
N GLU A 63 -11.67 14.61 1.06
CA GLU A 63 -12.56 15.74 1.28
C GLU A 63 -14.01 15.30 1.53
N ALA A 64 -14.52 14.41 0.69
CA ALA A 64 -15.87 13.90 0.82
C ALA A 64 -16.08 13.14 2.15
N MET A 65 -15.08 12.37 2.60
CA MET A 65 -15.13 11.69 3.89
C MET A 65 -15.04 12.69 5.06
N ILE A 66 -14.18 13.72 4.98
CA ILE A 66 -14.12 14.77 6.01
C ILE A 66 -15.48 15.46 6.13
N ARG A 67 -16.08 15.88 5.01
CA ARG A 67 -17.40 16.50 4.98
C ARG A 67 -18.46 15.58 5.62
N PHE A 68 -18.50 14.32 5.24
CA PHE A 68 -19.41 13.32 5.79
C PHE A 68 -19.32 13.20 7.33
N LEU A 69 -18.07 13.23 7.87
CA LEU A 69 -17.81 13.13 9.28
C LEU A 69 -18.17 14.41 10.04
N GLN A 70 -17.80 15.57 9.50
CA GLN A 70 -18.09 16.88 10.11
C GLN A 70 -19.57 17.19 10.17
N GLU A 71 -20.35 16.84 9.14
CA GLU A 71 -21.82 16.95 9.14
C GLU A 71 -22.48 16.12 10.24
N ARG A 72 -21.74 15.16 10.83
CA ARG A 72 -22.12 14.31 11.97
C ARG A 72 -21.42 14.69 13.26
N ASN A 73 -20.98 15.95 13.36
CA ASN A 73 -20.30 16.54 14.52
C ASN A 73 -18.97 15.85 14.92
N ALA A 74 -18.31 15.13 14.04
CA ALA A 74 -17.01 14.56 14.34
C ALA A 74 -15.88 15.62 14.28
N THR A 75 -14.91 15.51 15.18
CA THR A 75 -13.65 16.26 15.08
C THR A 75 -12.65 15.44 14.28
N VAL A 76 -12.26 15.93 13.09
CA VAL A 76 -11.47 15.15 12.14
C VAL A 76 -10.00 15.52 12.19
N MET A 77 -9.16 14.51 12.40
CA MET A 77 -7.71 14.55 12.25
C MET A 77 -7.32 13.74 11.01
N VAL A 78 -6.37 14.21 10.21
CA VAL A 78 -5.89 13.54 9.01
C VAL A 78 -4.38 13.33 9.09
N GLY A 79 -3.90 12.13 8.82
CA GLY A 79 -2.46 11.87 8.81
C GLY A 79 -2.09 10.51 8.22
N ASP A 80 -0.85 10.43 7.75
CA ASP A 80 -0.18 9.20 7.32
C ASP A 80 1.33 9.36 7.44
N SER A 81 2.07 8.26 7.39
CA SER A 81 3.53 8.28 7.29
C SER A 81 3.96 7.74 5.92
N PRO A 82 4.52 8.58 5.03
CA PRO A 82 5.05 8.15 3.73
C PRO A 82 6.26 7.22 3.86
N GLY A 83 6.72 6.67 2.73
CA GLY A 83 7.90 5.80 2.67
C GLY A 83 9.16 6.48 3.20
N ILE A 84 9.38 7.73 2.81
CA ILE A 84 10.38 8.64 3.41
C ILE A 84 9.60 9.70 4.15
N HIS A 85 9.78 9.76 5.45
CA HIS A 85 9.10 10.70 6.32
C HIS A 85 10.12 11.50 7.13
N PHE A 86 9.97 12.81 7.12
CA PHE A 86 10.73 13.75 7.92
C PHE A 86 9.78 14.63 8.73
N ARG A 87 10.29 15.20 9.80
CA ARG A 87 9.50 16.10 10.66
C ARG A 87 9.05 17.32 9.87
N GLY A 88 7.79 17.70 10.02
CA GLY A 88 7.17 18.80 9.26
C GLY A 88 6.63 18.41 7.89
N PHE A 89 6.58 17.09 7.58
CA PHE A 89 6.01 16.62 6.32
C PHE A 89 4.56 17.08 6.16
N LYS A 90 4.25 17.58 4.97
CA LYS A 90 2.91 17.94 4.51
C LYS A 90 2.70 17.33 3.13
N SER A 91 1.54 16.75 2.90
CA SER A 91 1.19 16.16 1.59
C SER A 91 0.57 17.22 0.68
N GLU A 92 1.41 18.13 0.19
CA GLU A 92 0.98 19.31 -0.59
C GLU A 92 0.72 18.96 -2.06
N LYS A 93 1.64 18.23 -2.70
CA LYS A 93 1.48 17.84 -4.12
C LYS A 93 0.29 16.90 -4.34
N SER A 94 -0.06 16.11 -3.34
CA SER A 94 -1.23 15.24 -3.40
C SER A 94 -2.57 15.99 -3.24
N GLY A 95 -2.55 17.24 -2.82
CA GLY A 95 -3.73 18.04 -2.51
C GLY A 95 -4.38 17.74 -1.16
N ILE A 96 -3.93 16.70 -0.42
CA ILE A 96 -4.57 16.29 0.85
C ILE A 96 -4.35 17.33 1.94
N TYR A 97 -3.18 17.96 2.00
CA TYR A 97 -2.94 19.03 2.97
C TYR A 97 -3.83 20.25 2.71
N GLN A 98 -4.03 20.64 1.43
CA GLN A 98 -4.95 21.71 1.04
C GLN A 98 -6.40 21.38 1.39
N VAL A 99 -6.81 20.11 1.24
CA VAL A 99 -8.13 19.66 1.70
C VAL A 99 -8.28 19.89 3.21
N CYS A 100 -7.27 19.56 4.02
CA CYS A 100 -7.33 19.81 5.45
C CYS A 100 -7.47 21.31 5.75
N GLN A 101 -6.71 22.16 5.06
CA GLN A 101 -6.81 23.62 5.22
C GLN A 101 -8.21 24.15 4.85
N LYS A 102 -8.76 23.68 3.72
CA LYS A 102 -10.08 24.07 3.22
C LYS A 102 -11.23 23.66 4.15
N THR A 103 -11.14 22.47 4.71
CA THR A 103 -12.22 21.88 5.54
C THR A 103 -12.09 22.17 7.03
N GLY A 104 -10.93 22.71 7.48
CA GLY A 104 -10.63 22.90 8.89
C GLY A 104 -10.26 21.58 9.62
N ALA A 105 -10.10 20.46 8.92
CA ALA A 105 -9.62 19.22 9.50
C ALA A 105 -8.13 19.35 9.92
N LYS A 106 -7.76 18.78 11.06
CA LYS A 106 -6.41 18.92 11.60
C LYS A 106 -5.44 17.97 10.92
N TRP A 107 -4.46 18.52 10.19
CA TRP A 107 -3.33 17.71 9.69
C TRP A 107 -2.41 17.30 10.85
N ILE A 108 -2.06 16.02 10.93
CA ILE A 108 -1.18 15.46 11.98
C ILE A 108 0.14 14.99 11.36
N ASP A 109 1.25 15.53 11.85
CA ASP A 109 2.60 15.04 11.53
C ASP A 109 2.96 13.88 12.46
N PHE A 110 2.90 12.65 11.97
CA PHE A 110 3.18 11.44 12.73
C PHE A 110 4.63 11.31 13.23
N MET A 111 5.55 12.14 12.71
CA MET A 111 6.93 12.19 13.22
C MET A 111 7.06 13.05 14.48
N LYS A 112 6.13 13.97 14.68
CA LYS A 112 6.19 14.90 15.79
C LYS A 112 5.84 14.23 17.12
N ASP A 113 4.75 13.45 17.11
CA ASP A 113 4.23 12.80 18.31
C ASP A 113 4.04 11.30 18.08
N GLN A 114 4.79 10.51 18.86
CA GLN A 114 4.82 9.05 18.74
C GLN A 114 4.55 8.41 20.09
N ALA A 115 3.75 7.34 20.07
CA ALA A 115 3.43 6.53 21.24
C ALA A 115 3.99 5.11 21.09
N ASP A 116 4.23 4.45 22.21
CA ASP A 116 4.58 3.03 22.22
C ASP A 116 3.30 2.17 22.14
N MET A 117 3.36 1.12 21.36
CA MET A 117 2.38 0.05 21.29
C MET A 117 3.06 -1.29 21.51
N ILE A 118 2.45 -2.17 22.28
CA ILE A 118 2.91 -3.55 22.42
C ILE A 118 2.20 -4.39 21.35
N LEU A 119 2.98 -5.07 20.55
CA LEU A 119 2.50 -5.99 19.52
C LEU A 119 3.16 -7.36 19.74
N GLY A 120 2.42 -8.32 20.27
CA GLY A 120 2.99 -9.55 20.79
C GLY A 120 3.99 -9.25 21.92
N SER A 121 5.21 -9.75 21.78
CA SER A 121 6.32 -9.48 22.71
C SER A 121 7.15 -8.23 22.39
N ARG A 122 6.78 -7.46 21.34
CA ARG A 122 7.59 -6.35 20.84
C ARG A 122 6.95 -5.00 21.12
N ARG A 123 7.79 -4.03 21.47
CA ARG A 123 7.41 -2.63 21.53
C ARG A 123 7.69 -1.97 20.18
N ILE A 124 6.67 -1.36 19.59
CA ILE A 124 6.77 -0.60 18.33
C ILE A 124 6.30 0.84 18.54
N LYS A 125 6.78 1.75 17.71
CA LYS A 125 6.31 3.14 17.69
C LYS A 125 5.17 3.28 16.70
N ILE A 126 4.09 3.94 17.14
CA ILE A 126 2.97 4.37 16.28
C ILE A 126 2.71 5.86 16.47
N ALA A 127 1.99 6.48 15.54
CA ALA A 127 1.54 7.86 15.71
C ALA A 127 0.64 7.98 16.95
N SER A 128 0.90 8.96 17.82
CA SER A 128 0.10 9.20 19.04
C SER A 128 -1.37 9.43 18.71
N ALA A 129 -1.66 10.09 17.58
CA ALA A 129 -3.02 10.32 17.10
C ALA A 129 -3.85 9.02 16.95
N ALA A 130 -3.22 7.88 16.69
CA ALA A 130 -3.92 6.60 16.62
C ALA A 130 -4.39 6.10 17.99
N LYS A 131 -3.80 6.58 19.09
CA LYS A 131 -4.24 6.29 20.47
C LYS A 131 -5.18 7.37 21.03
N GLU A 132 -5.05 8.59 20.54
CA GLU A 132 -5.83 9.75 20.98
C GLU A 132 -7.20 9.82 20.31
N ALA A 133 -7.34 9.19 19.15
CA ALA A 133 -8.60 9.13 18.43
C ALA A 133 -9.56 8.14 19.09
N ASP A 134 -10.84 8.51 19.13
CA ASP A 134 -11.92 7.58 19.53
C ASP A 134 -12.16 6.53 18.46
N LEU A 135 -11.95 6.92 17.19
CA LEU A 135 -12.17 6.08 16.01
C LEU A 135 -11.07 6.31 14.97
N ILE A 136 -10.71 5.26 14.25
CA ILE A 136 -9.82 5.32 13.09
C ILE A 136 -10.60 4.88 11.86
N ILE A 137 -10.66 5.74 10.84
CA ILE A 137 -11.23 5.41 9.53
C ILE A 137 -10.09 5.37 8.52
N SER A 138 -9.91 4.23 7.89
CA SER A 138 -8.83 3.98 6.92
C SER A 138 -9.33 4.19 5.50
N LEU A 139 -8.58 4.96 4.69
CA LEU A 139 -8.85 5.17 3.28
C LEU A 139 -7.75 4.56 2.41
N PRO A 140 -7.71 3.23 2.24
CA PRO A 140 -6.71 2.58 1.39
C PRO A 140 -6.89 2.93 -0.08
N LYS A 141 -5.80 2.81 -0.85
CA LYS A 141 -5.77 2.94 -2.31
C LYS A 141 -5.68 1.56 -2.96
N LEU A 142 -6.51 1.28 -3.95
CA LEU A 142 -6.44 0.04 -4.73
C LEU A 142 -5.19 0.08 -5.61
N LYS A 143 -4.16 -0.70 -5.27
CA LYS A 143 -2.92 -0.76 -6.06
C LYS A 143 -2.12 -2.03 -5.85
N THR A 144 -1.33 -2.40 -6.87
CA THR A 144 -0.34 -3.46 -6.79
C THR A 144 0.78 -3.14 -5.81
N HIS A 145 1.47 -4.17 -5.34
CA HIS A 145 2.63 -4.04 -4.45
C HIS A 145 3.64 -5.16 -4.69
N GLN A 146 4.92 -4.83 -4.83
CA GLN A 146 5.95 -5.82 -5.15
C GLN A 146 6.14 -6.88 -4.05
N LEU A 147 6.08 -6.51 -2.77
CA LEU A 147 6.27 -7.46 -1.67
C LEU A 147 4.99 -8.24 -1.34
N THR A 148 3.86 -7.55 -1.14
CA THR A 148 2.60 -8.15 -0.66
C THR A 148 1.58 -8.41 -1.77
N PHE A 149 1.93 -8.16 -3.04
CA PHE A 149 1.13 -8.25 -4.27
C PHE A 149 0.03 -7.20 -4.37
N PHE A 150 -0.61 -6.86 -3.28
CA PHE A 150 -1.71 -5.92 -3.20
C PHE A 150 -1.50 -4.95 -2.03
N THR A 151 -1.89 -3.69 -2.22
CA THR A 151 -2.01 -2.68 -1.17
C THR A 151 -3.50 -2.50 -0.91
N GLY A 152 -3.95 -2.86 0.27
CA GLY A 152 -5.35 -2.79 0.65
C GLY A 152 -5.54 -2.20 2.04
N ALA A 153 -6.65 -2.56 2.67
CA ALA A 153 -7.03 -2.10 4.00
C ALA A 153 -6.03 -2.57 5.07
N VAL A 154 -5.69 -3.87 5.07
CA VAL A 154 -4.74 -4.45 6.02
C VAL A 154 -3.38 -3.75 5.93
N LYS A 155 -2.82 -3.62 4.72
CA LYS A 155 -1.50 -2.99 4.56
C LYS A 155 -1.51 -1.48 4.85
N ASN A 156 -2.66 -0.80 4.67
CA ASN A 156 -2.73 0.64 4.91
C ASN A 156 -2.40 1.01 6.37
N THR A 157 -2.67 0.12 7.32
CA THR A 157 -2.38 0.31 8.75
C THR A 157 -0.88 0.52 9.03
N LEU A 158 0.02 0.00 8.16
CA LEU A 158 1.46 0.23 8.26
C LEU A 158 1.84 1.72 8.29
N GLY A 159 1.03 2.58 7.66
CA GLY A 159 1.26 4.03 7.65
C GLY A 159 1.12 4.69 9.02
N LEU A 160 0.59 4.00 10.03
CA LEU A 160 0.60 4.49 11.41
C LEU A 160 1.96 4.36 12.09
N ILE A 161 2.89 3.60 11.52
CA ILE A 161 4.28 3.49 12.00
C ILE A 161 5.10 4.63 11.38
N PRO A 162 5.65 5.57 12.18
CA PRO A 162 6.33 6.74 11.65
C PRO A 162 7.75 6.44 11.13
N GLY A 163 8.12 7.10 10.05
CA GLY A 163 9.50 7.22 9.56
C GLY A 163 10.27 5.92 9.45
N PHE A 164 11.52 5.92 9.92
CA PHE A 164 12.42 4.77 9.85
C PHE A 164 11.98 3.56 10.69
N ALA A 165 11.08 3.73 11.66
CA ALA A 165 10.52 2.60 12.40
C ALA A 165 9.79 1.63 11.45
N LYS A 166 9.19 2.13 10.35
CA LYS A 166 8.59 1.34 9.28
C LYS A 166 9.63 0.47 8.55
N THR A 167 10.76 1.05 8.17
CA THR A 167 11.84 0.32 7.50
C THR A 167 12.46 -0.74 8.40
N LYS A 168 12.51 -0.48 9.72
CA LYS A 168 12.93 -1.47 10.71
C LYS A 168 12.02 -2.70 10.71
N GLN A 169 10.69 -2.53 10.50
CA GLN A 169 9.78 -3.67 10.40
C GLN A 169 10.07 -4.54 9.18
N HIS A 170 10.44 -3.95 8.04
CA HIS A 170 10.90 -4.72 6.87
C HIS A 170 12.17 -5.52 7.14
N ALA A 171 13.07 -5.02 7.99
CA ALA A 171 14.29 -5.74 8.38
C ALA A 171 13.99 -6.88 9.34
N LEU A 172 13.11 -6.67 10.29
CA LEU A 172 12.70 -7.66 11.29
C LEU A 172 11.85 -8.79 10.68
N HIS A 173 11.08 -8.47 9.64
CA HIS A 173 10.21 -9.38 8.91
C HIS A 173 10.70 -9.45 7.46
N SER A 174 11.85 -10.12 7.25
CA SER A 174 12.62 -10.05 6.01
C SER A 174 12.03 -10.86 4.85
N ASP A 175 11.07 -11.73 5.10
CA ASP A 175 10.35 -12.48 4.08
C ASP A 175 8.89 -12.04 3.97
N ARG A 176 8.25 -12.37 2.84
CA ARG A 176 6.88 -11.96 2.53
C ARG A 176 5.86 -12.46 3.56
N GLU A 177 5.98 -13.71 3.97
CA GLU A 177 5.02 -14.36 4.86
C GLU A 177 5.10 -13.72 6.26
N SER A 178 6.32 -13.58 6.82
CA SER A 178 6.57 -12.91 8.10
C SER A 178 6.11 -11.45 8.09
N PHE A 179 6.40 -10.71 7.00
CA PHE A 179 5.95 -9.32 6.89
C PHE A 179 4.44 -9.19 6.77
N SER A 180 3.79 -10.09 6.03
CA SER A 180 2.33 -10.09 5.91
C SER A 180 1.65 -10.49 7.22
N ALA A 181 2.22 -11.44 7.96
CA ALA A 181 1.75 -11.79 9.30
C ALA A 181 1.83 -10.59 10.26
N PHE A 182 2.95 -9.86 10.24
CA PHE A 182 3.10 -8.62 11.01
C PHE A 182 2.05 -7.56 10.63
N LEU A 183 1.71 -7.41 9.34
CA LEU A 183 0.66 -6.47 8.91
C LEU A 183 -0.74 -6.87 9.44
N VAL A 184 -1.03 -8.16 9.46
CA VAL A 184 -2.28 -8.69 10.04
C VAL A 184 -2.32 -8.41 11.53
N ASP A 185 -1.27 -8.75 12.27
CA ASP A 185 -1.14 -8.50 13.72
C ASP A 185 -1.29 -7.00 14.05
N LEU A 186 -0.65 -6.14 13.26
CA LEU A 186 -0.75 -4.68 13.42
C LEU A 186 -2.17 -4.18 13.20
N THR A 187 -2.84 -4.67 12.15
CA THR A 187 -4.21 -4.25 11.84
C THR A 187 -5.20 -4.73 12.90
N GLU A 188 -5.01 -5.94 13.43
CA GLU A 188 -5.80 -6.47 14.53
C GLU A 188 -5.61 -5.65 15.82
N ALA A 189 -4.36 -5.31 16.16
CA ALA A 189 -4.05 -4.56 17.38
C ALA A 189 -4.50 -3.10 17.32
N VAL A 190 -4.42 -2.45 16.16
CA VAL A 190 -4.90 -1.06 15.96
C VAL A 190 -6.41 -1.01 15.79
N ALA A 191 -6.98 -2.04 15.14
CA ALA A 191 -8.40 -2.23 14.89
C ALA A 191 -9.12 -0.99 14.33
N PRO A 192 -8.75 -0.43 13.17
CA PRO A 192 -9.55 0.63 12.55
C PRO A 192 -11.00 0.17 12.36
N GLN A 193 -11.96 1.07 12.63
CA GLN A 193 -13.37 0.68 12.74
C GLN A 193 -14.12 0.76 11.40
N PHE A 194 -13.57 1.46 10.40
CA PHE A 194 -14.13 1.52 9.06
C PHE A 194 -13.04 1.66 8.01
N TYR A 195 -13.28 1.07 6.85
CA TYR A 195 -12.39 1.10 5.70
C TYR A 195 -13.16 1.50 4.46
N LEU A 196 -12.66 2.49 3.71
CA LEU A 196 -13.18 2.89 2.42
C LEU A 196 -12.05 2.91 1.40
N MET A 197 -11.99 1.89 0.54
CA MET A 197 -10.95 1.78 -0.49
C MET A 197 -11.30 2.67 -1.69
N ASP A 198 -10.39 3.58 -2.00
CA ASP A 198 -10.39 4.34 -3.24
C ASP A 198 -9.88 3.45 -4.39
N GLY A 199 -10.83 2.93 -5.16
CA GLY A 199 -10.65 2.17 -6.39
C GLY A 199 -11.27 2.88 -7.59
N ILE A 200 -11.52 4.19 -7.55
CA ILE A 200 -11.98 4.95 -8.71
C ILE A 200 -10.91 4.87 -9.80
N MET A 201 -9.72 5.39 -9.51
CA MET A 201 -8.52 5.12 -10.29
C MET A 201 -7.57 4.27 -9.42
N GLY A 202 -7.29 3.06 -9.83
CA GLY A 202 -6.31 2.19 -9.18
C GLY A 202 -4.91 2.33 -9.79
N MET A 203 -3.97 1.50 -9.30
CA MET A 203 -2.63 1.37 -9.88
C MET A 203 -2.33 -0.10 -10.16
N GLU A 204 -1.87 -0.39 -11.35
CA GLU A 204 -1.47 -1.71 -11.81
C GLU A 204 0.05 -1.83 -12.07
N GLY A 205 0.57 -3.03 -12.28
CA GLY A 205 1.96 -3.28 -12.68
C GLY A 205 2.98 -3.10 -11.54
N ASP A 206 3.95 -2.23 -11.74
CA ASP A 206 5.11 -2.03 -10.86
C ASP A 206 4.78 -1.17 -9.59
N GLY A 207 3.59 -1.35 -8.99
CA GLY A 207 3.25 -0.68 -7.72
C GLY A 207 4.19 -1.04 -6.55
N PRO A 208 4.16 -0.28 -5.46
CA PRO A 208 3.12 0.69 -5.09
C PRO A 208 3.38 2.14 -5.54
N GLY A 209 4.53 2.48 -6.11
CA GLY A 209 4.91 3.84 -6.49
C GLY A 209 5.27 4.03 -7.95
N GLN A 210 5.50 2.95 -8.71
CA GLN A 210 5.97 2.96 -10.09
C GLN A 210 5.03 2.25 -11.07
N GLY A 211 3.81 1.93 -10.63
CA GLY A 211 2.79 1.34 -11.48
C GLY A 211 2.14 2.35 -12.41
N THR A 212 1.21 1.88 -13.19
CA THR A 212 0.43 2.67 -14.15
C THR A 212 -0.98 2.91 -13.59
N PRO A 213 -1.53 4.12 -13.65
CA PRO A 213 -2.92 4.37 -13.33
C PRO A 213 -3.86 3.55 -14.21
N VAL A 214 -4.93 3.03 -13.61
CA VAL A 214 -5.96 2.27 -14.30
C VAL A 214 -7.33 2.58 -13.71
N ASN A 215 -8.33 2.82 -14.57
CA ASN A 215 -9.70 3.04 -14.09
C ASN A 215 -10.31 1.71 -13.64
N THR A 216 -10.42 1.52 -12.32
CA THR A 216 -11.15 0.39 -11.73
C THR A 216 -12.61 0.75 -11.44
N GLY A 217 -12.93 2.03 -11.31
CA GLY A 217 -14.29 2.59 -11.35
C GLY A 217 -15.13 2.23 -10.13
N VAL A 218 -14.54 2.02 -8.95
CA VAL A 218 -15.26 1.58 -7.76
C VAL A 218 -14.83 2.29 -6.48
N LEU A 219 -15.76 2.43 -5.54
CA LEU A 219 -15.53 2.64 -4.12
C LEU A 219 -15.96 1.38 -3.36
N ILE A 220 -15.16 0.92 -2.40
CA ILE A 220 -15.40 -0.32 -1.64
C ILE A 220 -15.31 0.01 -0.15
N GLY A 221 -16.35 -0.27 0.61
CA GLY A 221 -16.31 -0.03 2.05
C GLY A 221 -16.84 -1.16 2.90
N SER A 222 -16.30 -1.25 4.12
CA SER A 222 -16.71 -2.22 5.15
C SER A 222 -16.11 -1.84 6.50
N VAL A 223 -16.68 -2.38 7.57
CA VAL A 223 -16.03 -2.43 8.89
C VAL A 223 -15.01 -3.57 8.98
N ASN A 224 -14.97 -4.43 7.98
CA ASN A 224 -14.10 -5.60 7.93
C ASN A 224 -12.96 -5.40 6.91
N PRO A 225 -11.69 -5.28 7.34
CA PRO A 225 -10.57 -5.02 6.44
C PRO A 225 -10.35 -6.13 5.42
N LEU A 226 -10.58 -7.38 5.83
CA LEU A 226 -10.37 -8.52 4.95
C LEU A 226 -11.42 -8.60 3.84
N ALA A 227 -12.68 -8.24 4.14
CA ALA A 227 -13.74 -8.17 3.14
C ALA A 227 -13.39 -7.11 2.06
N VAL A 228 -12.92 -5.93 2.48
CA VAL A 228 -12.45 -4.89 1.54
C VAL A 228 -11.31 -5.41 0.66
N ASP A 229 -10.33 -6.08 1.25
CA ASP A 229 -9.15 -6.57 0.51
C ASP A 229 -9.50 -7.73 -0.43
N ILE A 230 -10.36 -8.66 -0.02
CA ILE A 230 -10.84 -9.76 -0.88
C ILE A 230 -11.57 -9.20 -2.10
N ILE A 231 -12.53 -8.30 -1.91
CA ILE A 231 -13.29 -7.70 -3.02
C ILE A 231 -12.36 -6.86 -3.91
N GLY A 232 -11.53 -5.99 -3.32
CA GLY A 232 -10.60 -5.13 -4.07
C GLY A 232 -9.62 -5.92 -4.93
N CYS A 233 -9.00 -6.97 -4.40
CA CYS A 233 -8.08 -7.81 -5.17
C CYS A 233 -8.80 -8.69 -6.20
N THR A 234 -10.05 -9.13 -5.96
CA THR A 234 -10.88 -9.83 -6.94
C THR A 234 -11.17 -8.92 -8.14
N ILE A 235 -11.56 -7.66 -7.90
CA ILE A 235 -11.78 -6.66 -8.97
C ILE A 235 -10.50 -6.44 -9.78
N ALA A 236 -9.34 -6.44 -9.13
CA ALA A 236 -8.02 -6.39 -9.78
C ALA A 236 -7.61 -7.75 -10.43
N GLY A 237 -8.50 -8.72 -10.51
CA GLY A 237 -8.30 -10.01 -11.19
C GLY A 237 -7.34 -10.98 -10.46
N TYR A 238 -7.05 -10.78 -9.18
CA TYR A 238 -6.33 -11.75 -8.37
C TYR A 238 -7.26 -12.84 -7.84
N ASP A 239 -6.73 -14.05 -7.68
CA ASP A 239 -7.26 -14.98 -6.68
C ASP A 239 -6.97 -14.37 -5.29
N PRO A 240 -7.99 -14.08 -4.47
CA PRO A 240 -7.79 -13.45 -3.16
C PRO A 240 -6.83 -14.20 -2.24
N MET A 241 -6.75 -15.53 -2.39
CA MET A 241 -5.91 -16.38 -1.54
C MET A 241 -4.44 -16.39 -1.96
N VAL A 242 -4.10 -15.81 -3.11
CA VAL A 242 -2.71 -15.53 -3.49
C VAL A 242 -2.12 -14.35 -2.71
N ILE A 243 -2.98 -13.46 -2.22
CA ILE A 243 -2.57 -12.29 -1.41
C ILE A 243 -2.21 -12.78 -0.01
N PRO A 244 -0.94 -12.63 0.43
CA PRO A 244 -0.47 -13.25 1.67
C PRO A 244 -1.20 -12.76 2.93
N THR A 245 -1.57 -11.48 2.99
CA THR A 245 -2.35 -10.94 4.12
C THR A 245 -3.71 -11.60 4.24
N ASN A 246 -4.38 -11.86 3.11
CA ASN A 246 -5.69 -12.50 3.09
C ASN A 246 -5.59 -13.97 3.52
N SER A 247 -4.66 -14.72 2.93
CA SER A 247 -4.49 -16.14 3.27
C SER A 247 -4.10 -16.35 4.74
N ILE A 248 -3.26 -15.47 5.30
CA ILE A 248 -2.88 -15.51 6.72
C ILE A 248 -4.07 -15.20 7.61
N ALA A 249 -4.83 -14.13 7.31
CA ALA A 249 -6.00 -13.77 8.10
C ALA A 249 -7.04 -14.88 8.12
N ILE A 250 -7.37 -15.47 6.97
CA ILE A 250 -8.29 -16.61 6.86
C ILE A 250 -7.77 -17.82 7.65
N SER A 251 -6.48 -18.17 7.51
CA SER A 251 -5.91 -19.32 8.21
C SER A 251 -5.93 -19.19 9.74
N ARG A 252 -5.97 -17.96 10.23
CA ARG A 252 -6.08 -17.63 11.67
C ARG A 252 -7.52 -17.42 12.14
N GLY A 253 -8.50 -17.46 11.22
CA GLY A 253 -9.91 -17.17 11.53
C GLY A 253 -10.17 -15.72 11.93
N LEU A 254 -9.29 -14.78 11.52
CA LEU A 254 -9.41 -13.36 11.81
C LEU A 254 -10.33 -12.69 10.80
N TRP A 255 -11.28 -11.87 11.29
CA TRP A 255 -12.25 -11.06 10.53
C TRP A 255 -13.24 -11.86 9.68
N LEU A 256 -12.83 -12.97 9.06
CA LEU A 256 -13.64 -13.93 8.28
C LEU A 256 -13.08 -15.33 8.46
N LYS A 257 -13.96 -16.33 8.52
CA LYS A 257 -13.55 -17.75 8.50
C LYS A 257 -13.33 -18.25 7.08
N ASN A 258 -14.11 -17.71 6.13
CA ASN A 258 -14.04 -18.06 4.72
C ASN A 258 -14.35 -16.82 3.86
N ALA A 259 -13.77 -16.71 2.67
CA ALA A 259 -14.08 -15.64 1.72
C ALA A 259 -15.56 -15.68 1.26
N LYS A 260 -16.20 -16.85 1.32
CA LYS A 260 -17.63 -17.01 0.97
C LYS A 260 -18.59 -16.44 2.01
N ASP A 261 -18.09 -16.13 3.22
CA ASP A 261 -18.90 -15.55 4.30
C ASP A 261 -19.16 -14.06 4.09
N ILE A 262 -18.62 -13.47 3.01
CA ILE A 262 -18.81 -12.05 2.68
C ILE A 262 -20.24 -11.81 2.23
N GLU A 263 -20.93 -10.93 2.94
CA GLU A 263 -22.22 -10.36 2.52
C GLU A 263 -21.96 -9.19 1.57
N TYR A 264 -22.10 -9.44 0.28
CA TYR A 264 -21.78 -8.49 -0.78
C TYR A 264 -23.01 -7.65 -1.15
N ASP A 265 -22.85 -6.32 -1.16
CA ASP A 265 -23.82 -5.36 -1.65
C ASP A 265 -23.20 -4.50 -2.76
N GLY A 266 -23.71 -4.64 -3.97
CA GLY A 266 -23.18 -3.91 -5.12
C GLY A 266 -23.56 -4.51 -6.48
N PRO A 267 -23.01 -3.96 -7.57
CA PRO A 267 -23.15 -4.56 -8.90
C PRO A 267 -22.57 -5.97 -8.95
N ALA A 268 -23.02 -6.81 -9.90
CA ALA A 268 -22.47 -8.15 -10.09
C ALA A 268 -20.93 -8.11 -10.11
N LEU A 269 -20.27 -8.83 -9.18
CA LEU A 269 -18.82 -8.73 -8.95
C LEU A 269 -18.04 -9.08 -10.21
N GLU A 270 -18.53 -10.06 -10.98
CA GLU A 270 -17.93 -10.53 -12.23
C GLU A 270 -17.86 -9.41 -13.28
N SER A 271 -18.82 -8.48 -13.28
CA SER A 271 -18.85 -7.33 -14.19
C SER A 271 -17.81 -6.26 -13.83
N LEU A 272 -17.33 -6.25 -12.60
CA LEU A 272 -16.34 -5.31 -12.11
C LEU A 272 -14.91 -5.80 -12.32
N VAL A 273 -14.71 -7.11 -12.53
CA VAL A 273 -13.36 -7.70 -12.65
C VAL A 273 -12.65 -7.14 -13.88
N LYS A 274 -11.48 -6.55 -13.65
CA LYS A 274 -10.60 -6.02 -14.70
C LYS A 274 -9.71 -7.14 -15.23
N LYS A 275 -10.14 -7.81 -16.32
CA LYS A 275 -9.42 -8.95 -16.92
C LYS A 275 -8.00 -8.59 -17.36
N ASP A 276 -7.81 -7.37 -17.86
CA ASP A 276 -6.54 -6.86 -18.38
C ASP A 276 -5.66 -6.17 -17.32
N PHE A 277 -6.05 -6.21 -16.05
CA PHE A 277 -5.29 -5.61 -14.97
C PHE A 277 -3.89 -6.24 -14.88
N LYS A 278 -2.85 -5.41 -14.98
CA LYS A 278 -1.45 -5.86 -14.93
C LYS A 278 -1.04 -6.17 -13.50
N ARG A 279 -1.26 -7.40 -13.10
CA ARG A 279 -0.86 -7.92 -11.78
C ARG A 279 0.66 -8.01 -11.68
N VAL A 280 1.17 -8.07 -10.46
CA VAL A 280 2.59 -8.33 -10.22
C VAL A 280 2.97 -9.68 -10.83
N ALA A 281 3.94 -9.69 -11.74
CA ALA A 281 4.23 -10.83 -12.63
C ALA A 281 4.47 -12.16 -11.88
N TYR A 282 5.13 -12.11 -10.73
CA TYR A 282 5.42 -13.31 -9.93
C TYR A 282 4.31 -13.68 -8.91
N ALA A 283 3.23 -12.89 -8.82
CA ALA A 283 2.02 -13.29 -8.09
C ALA A 283 1.17 -14.31 -8.87
N GLN A 284 1.41 -14.43 -10.16
CA GLN A 284 0.65 -15.29 -11.07
C GLN A 284 1.23 -16.71 -11.20
N THR A 285 2.40 -17.01 -10.63
CA THR A 285 3.07 -18.27 -10.84
C THR A 285 2.45 -19.38 -9.97
N GLY A 286 1.58 -20.15 -10.59
CA GLY A 286 1.72 -21.58 -10.41
C GLY A 286 0.58 -22.37 -9.85
N ASN A 287 0.24 -23.45 -10.55
CA ASN A 287 -0.41 -24.65 -10.05
C ASN A 287 0.31 -25.16 -8.79
N VAL A 288 -0.38 -25.93 -7.94
CA VAL A 288 0.14 -26.48 -6.66
C VAL A 288 1.54 -27.08 -6.79
N VAL A 289 1.83 -27.75 -7.91
CA VAL A 289 3.13 -28.38 -8.21
C VAL A 289 4.23 -27.33 -8.41
N SER A 290 3.95 -26.25 -9.13
CA SER A 290 4.94 -25.19 -9.34
C SER A 290 5.21 -24.39 -8.05
N ARG A 291 4.21 -24.22 -7.17
CA ARG A 291 4.39 -23.66 -5.83
C ARG A 291 5.33 -24.51 -4.97
N PHE A 292 5.22 -25.83 -5.03
CA PHE A 292 6.07 -26.76 -4.28
C PHE A 292 7.53 -26.72 -4.79
N ILE A 293 7.73 -26.76 -6.11
CA ILE A 293 9.05 -26.65 -6.75
C ILE A 293 9.67 -25.28 -6.45
N MET A 294 8.92 -24.19 -6.58
CA MET A 294 9.39 -22.84 -6.28
C MET A 294 9.71 -22.64 -4.80
N ARG A 295 9.04 -23.35 -3.89
CA ARG A 295 9.34 -23.33 -2.46
C ARG A 295 10.70 -23.98 -2.15
N ARG A 296 11.07 -25.04 -2.85
CA ARG A 296 12.42 -25.65 -2.77
C ARG A 296 13.50 -24.82 -3.46
N LEU A 297 13.17 -24.14 -4.58
CA LEU A 297 14.08 -23.26 -5.29
C LEU A 297 14.22 -21.87 -4.61
N LYS A 298 13.39 -21.53 -3.61
CA LYS A 298 13.55 -20.31 -2.79
C LYS A 298 14.92 -20.20 -2.11
N SER A 299 15.62 -21.30 -1.89
CA SER A 299 16.98 -21.30 -1.35
C SER A 299 18.03 -20.83 -2.37
N VAL A 300 17.73 -20.87 -3.67
CA VAL A 300 18.66 -20.42 -4.72
C VAL A 300 18.46 -18.91 -4.93
N ARG A 301 19.33 -18.14 -4.31
CA ARG A 301 19.27 -16.68 -4.27
C ARG A 301 19.26 -16.01 -5.66
N SER A 302 19.92 -16.61 -6.63
CA SER A 302 19.97 -16.14 -8.02
C SER A 302 18.62 -16.20 -8.75
N LEU A 303 17.69 -17.06 -8.31
CA LEU A 303 16.35 -17.20 -8.89
C LEU A 303 15.30 -16.30 -8.22
N GLN A 304 15.67 -15.62 -7.15
CA GLN A 304 14.75 -14.72 -6.46
C GLN A 304 14.60 -13.38 -7.21
N VAL A 305 13.42 -12.78 -7.07
CA VAL A 305 13.18 -11.41 -7.53
C VAL A 305 14.08 -10.45 -6.77
N LYS A 306 14.74 -9.52 -7.46
CA LYS A 306 15.64 -8.53 -6.87
C LYS A 306 15.44 -7.14 -7.47
N PRO A 307 15.87 -6.06 -6.77
CA PRO A 307 15.94 -4.74 -7.39
C PRO A 307 17.02 -4.72 -8.47
N VAL A 308 16.66 -4.20 -9.65
CA VAL A 308 17.54 -3.99 -10.81
C VAL A 308 17.58 -2.50 -11.11
N PHE A 309 18.78 -1.94 -11.24
CA PHE A 309 18.99 -0.51 -11.42
C PHE A 309 19.15 -0.15 -12.89
N ILE A 310 18.32 0.77 -13.37
CA ILE A 310 18.39 1.36 -14.71
C ILE A 310 19.17 2.66 -14.57
N HIS A 311 20.47 2.60 -14.76
CA HIS A 311 21.38 3.70 -14.46
C HIS A 311 21.13 4.96 -15.28
N ASP A 312 20.68 4.82 -16.54
CA ASP A 312 20.33 5.93 -17.43
C ASP A 312 19.14 6.77 -16.90
N LYS A 313 18.32 6.19 -15.98
CA LYS A 313 17.23 6.89 -15.31
C LYS A 313 17.59 7.41 -13.93
N CYS A 314 18.75 7.05 -13.42
CA CYS A 314 19.16 7.44 -12.07
C CYS A 314 19.58 8.90 -12.04
N ILE A 315 18.97 9.68 -11.16
CA ILE A 315 19.28 11.10 -10.94
C ILE A 315 20.23 11.33 -9.76
N GLY A 316 20.80 10.28 -9.17
CA GLY A 316 21.77 10.40 -8.09
C GLY A 316 21.22 10.90 -6.74
N CYS A 317 19.90 10.92 -6.53
CA CYS A 317 19.27 11.50 -5.32
C CYS A 317 19.58 10.74 -4.01
N LYS A 318 20.13 9.55 -4.07
CA LYS A 318 20.54 8.68 -2.92
C LYS A 318 19.41 8.25 -1.99
N GLU A 319 18.13 8.51 -2.28
CA GLU A 319 17.01 8.14 -1.42
C GLU A 319 16.91 6.61 -1.21
N CYS A 320 17.20 5.83 -2.25
CA CYS A 320 17.25 4.37 -2.16
C CYS A 320 18.35 3.86 -1.20
N ILE A 321 19.47 4.59 -1.08
CA ILE A 321 20.56 4.27 -0.17
C ILE A 321 20.15 4.60 1.26
N LYS A 322 19.57 5.78 1.49
CA LYS A 322 19.11 6.23 2.81
C LYS A 322 18.04 5.31 3.41
N ILE A 323 17.11 4.81 2.57
CA ILE A 323 16.04 3.92 3.05
C ILE A 323 16.50 2.48 3.28
N CYS A 324 17.68 2.08 2.82
CA CYS A 324 18.15 0.72 2.90
C CYS A 324 18.61 0.36 4.32
N SER A 325 17.76 -0.30 5.10
CA SER A 325 18.06 -0.73 6.48
C SER A 325 19.23 -1.73 6.60
N GLN A 326 19.64 -2.36 5.49
CA GLN A 326 20.72 -3.34 5.44
C GLN A 326 22.02 -2.77 4.90
N ASN A 327 22.06 -1.48 4.56
CA ASN A 327 23.21 -0.85 3.88
C ASN A 327 23.70 -1.69 2.68
N ALA A 328 22.74 -2.24 1.94
CA ALA A 328 23.00 -3.08 0.76
C ALA A 328 23.27 -2.28 -0.51
N LEU A 329 23.09 -0.95 -0.47
CA LEU A 329 23.21 -0.05 -1.62
C LEU A 329 24.30 1.00 -1.36
N ALA A 330 25.09 1.29 -2.39
CA ALA A 330 26.10 2.35 -2.37
C ALA A 330 26.16 3.04 -3.75
N MET A 331 26.66 4.27 -3.81
CA MET A 331 27.04 4.86 -5.10
C MET A 331 28.30 4.18 -5.62
N HIS A 332 28.38 4.04 -6.94
CA HIS A 332 29.61 3.58 -7.58
C HIS A 332 30.72 4.62 -7.38
N PRO A 333 31.96 4.22 -7.04
CA PRO A 333 33.02 5.17 -6.65
C PRO A 333 33.46 6.09 -7.81
N VAL A 334 33.28 5.67 -9.06
CA VAL A 334 33.75 6.42 -10.24
C VAL A 334 32.62 6.89 -11.15
N LYS A 335 31.56 6.06 -11.32
CA LYS A 335 30.46 6.36 -12.24
C LYS A 335 29.39 7.18 -11.53
N GLU A 336 29.12 8.37 -12.01
CA GLU A 336 28.02 9.20 -11.52
C GLU A 336 26.67 8.53 -11.76
N ASN A 337 25.74 8.79 -10.85
CA ASN A 337 24.36 8.29 -10.91
C ASN A 337 24.25 6.75 -11.02
N TRP A 338 25.27 6.03 -10.54
CA TRP A 338 25.35 4.57 -10.62
C TRP A 338 25.24 3.96 -9.22
N VAL A 339 24.13 3.31 -8.95
CA VAL A 339 23.91 2.61 -7.68
C VAL A 339 24.35 1.15 -7.80
N VAL A 340 25.13 0.68 -6.81
CA VAL A 340 25.62 -0.70 -6.73
C VAL A 340 24.86 -1.44 -5.64
N LEU A 341 24.44 -2.67 -5.94
CA LEU A 341 23.77 -3.57 -5.01
C LEU A 341 24.74 -4.63 -4.48
N THR A 342 24.94 -4.70 -3.18
CA THR A 342 25.55 -5.84 -2.50
C THR A 342 24.50 -6.90 -2.24
N ASP A 343 24.32 -7.85 -3.17
CA ASP A 343 23.22 -8.81 -3.15
C ASP A 343 23.15 -9.62 -1.84
N LYS A 344 24.30 -10.01 -1.27
CA LYS A 344 24.38 -10.79 -0.01
C LYS A 344 23.73 -10.06 1.17
N LYS A 345 23.74 -8.73 1.20
CA LYS A 345 23.11 -7.89 2.24
C LYS A 345 21.63 -7.63 1.96
N CYS A 346 21.17 -7.77 0.72
CA CYS A 346 19.82 -7.39 0.32
C CYS A 346 18.76 -8.37 0.82
N ILE A 347 17.82 -7.92 1.63
CA ILE A 347 16.69 -8.72 2.15
C ILE A 347 15.46 -8.74 1.21
N ARG A 348 15.56 -8.14 0.02
CA ARG A 348 14.48 -8.13 -0.99
C ARG A 348 13.16 -7.47 -0.52
N CYS A 349 13.24 -6.48 0.37
CA CYS A 349 12.07 -5.72 0.85
C CYS A 349 11.51 -4.74 -0.18
N PHE A 350 12.29 -4.36 -1.19
CA PHE A 350 11.96 -3.44 -2.29
C PHE A 350 11.68 -1.99 -1.89
N CYS A 351 11.90 -1.59 -0.64
CA CYS A 351 11.75 -0.19 -0.20
C CYS A 351 12.53 0.80 -1.08
N CYS A 352 13.69 0.39 -1.61
CA CYS A 352 14.46 1.21 -2.56
C CYS A 352 13.71 1.52 -3.86
N SER A 353 12.90 0.56 -4.36
CA SER A 353 12.06 0.77 -5.53
C SER A 353 10.87 1.69 -5.22
N GLU A 354 10.29 1.56 -4.02
CA GLU A 354 9.13 2.36 -3.60
C GLU A 354 9.45 3.86 -3.54
N VAL A 355 10.68 4.22 -3.09
CA VAL A 355 11.11 5.62 -2.92
C VAL A 355 11.76 6.22 -4.16
N CYS A 356 11.98 5.46 -5.22
CA CYS A 356 12.65 5.92 -6.42
C CYS A 356 11.74 6.79 -7.28
N GLN A 357 11.90 8.11 -7.21
CA GLN A 357 11.06 9.08 -7.94
C GLN A 357 11.29 9.04 -9.47
N SER A 358 12.50 8.68 -9.92
CA SER A 358 12.86 8.62 -11.35
C SER A 358 12.53 7.27 -12.02
N ASN A 359 11.87 6.35 -11.31
CA ASN A 359 11.58 4.99 -11.79
C ASN A 359 12.83 4.21 -12.27
N ALA A 360 14.00 4.51 -11.68
CA ALA A 360 15.27 3.89 -12.01
C ALA A 360 15.47 2.51 -11.38
N ILE A 361 14.58 2.03 -10.53
CA ILE A 361 14.71 0.74 -9.86
C ILE A 361 13.50 -0.14 -10.18
N LYS A 362 13.73 -1.24 -10.90
CA LYS A 362 12.72 -2.23 -11.24
C LYS A 362 12.89 -3.49 -10.42
N VAL A 363 11.79 -4.17 -10.14
CA VAL A 363 11.78 -5.45 -9.43
C VAL A 363 11.60 -6.56 -10.45
N ARG A 364 12.65 -7.37 -10.68
CA ARG A 364 12.69 -8.38 -11.75
C ARG A 364 13.33 -9.69 -11.26
N ARG A 365 13.01 -10.81 -11.91
CA ARG A 365 13.82 -12.01 -11.87
C ARG A 365 14.98 -11.82 -12.84
N ASP A 366 16.19 -11.97 -12.35
CA ASP A 366 17.37 -11.96 -13.19
C ASP A 366 17.60 -13.38 -13.73
N PHE A 367 16.82 -13.78 -14.72
CA PHE A 367 17.19 -14.93 -15.54
C PHE A 367 18.42 -14.51 -16.33
N PHE A 368 19.50 -15.29 -16.25
CA PHE A 368 20.75 -15.18 -16.99
C PHE A 368 20.60 -14.34 -18.27
N GLY A 369 20.99 -13.09 -18.27
CA GLY A 369 21.03 -12.35 -19.51
C GLY A 369 20.83 -10.85 -19.45
N TYR A 370 20.12 -10.27 -18.51
CA TYR A 370 19.95 -8.81 -18.56
C TYR A 370 21.26 -8.06 -18.28
N SER A 371 22.09 -8.59 -17.38
CA SER A 371 23.47 -8.10 -17.17
C SER A 371 24.40 -8.43 -18.35
N PHE A 372 24.15 -9.53 -19.05
CA PHE A 372 24.91 -9.92 -20.25
C PHE A 372 24.49 -9.07 -21.46
N LEU A 373 23.19 -8.82 -21.65
CA LEU A 373 22.68 -7.96 -22.71
C LEU A 373 23.05 -6.49 -22.52
N GLN A 374 23.08 -5.97 -21.30
CA GLN A 374 23.60 -4.62 -21.04
C GLN A 374 25.11 -4.51 -21.30
N LYS A 375 25.89 -5.56 -21.01
CA LYS A 375 27.31 -5.59 -21.38
C LYS A 375 27.48 -5.65 -22.90
N SER A 376 26.64 -6.38 -23.61
CA SER A 376 26.66 -6.48 -25.06
C SER A 376 26.20 -5.18 -25.73
N TYR A 377 25.13 -4.53 -25.19
CA TYR A 377 24.63 -3.27 -25.71
C TYR A 377 25.62 -2.09 -25.51
N SER A 378 26.34 -2.09 -24.39
CA SER A 378 27.40 -1.11 -24.13
C SER A 378 28.65 -1.37 -24.95
N ALA A 379 28.90 -2.61 -25.34
CA ALA A 379 30.01 -2.96 -26.25
C ALA A 379 29.70 -2.57 -27.70
N VAL A 380 28.47 -2.77 -28.19
CA VAL A 380 28.04 -2.41 -29.55
C VAL A 380 27.96 -0.88 -29.72
N ARG A 381 27.56 -0.10 -28.72
CA ARG A 381 27.59 1.37 -28.74
C ARG A 381 29.01 2.00 -28.74
N ARG A 382 30.04 1.20 -28.52
CA ARG A 382 31.46 1.64 -28.63
C ARG A 382 32.09 1.36 -29.98
N LEU A 383 31.32 0.78 -30.91
CA LEU A 383 31.77 0.43 -32.28
C LEU A 383 31.07 1.24 -33.35
N PHE A 384 30.19 2.18 -32.98
CA PHE A 384 29.61 3.16 -33.90
C PHE A 384 29.75 4.59 -33.34
#